data_b4834856bbe242f7e457c15a0be688ad
#
_entry.id   b4834856bbe242f7e457c15a0be688ad
#
_cell.length_a   1.000
_cell.length_b   1.000
_cell.length_c   1.000
_cell.angle_alpha   90.00
_cell.angle_beta   90.00
_cell.angle_gamma   90.00
#
_symmetry.space_group_name_H-M   'P 1'
#
loop_
_entity.id
_entity.type
_entity.pdbx_description
1 polymer ?
#
loop_
_entity_poly.entity_id
_entity_poly.type
_entity_poly.pdbx_seq_one_letter_code
_entity_poly.pdbx_strand_id
1 'polypeptide(L)'
;MPNAHDVLFRTLADPTRRAIFERLCREGEQTVGALTAQAGVSQPAVSKHLAILKQAGLVRDRHEGRQTHYSARLGALAALMDWASDMTGFWQNRFDDLENLLKRMDQ
;
A
#
# COMPACT_ATOMS: atom_id res chain seq x y z
N MET A 1 -14.88 -14.64 -0.78
CA MET A 1 -13.47 -14.36 -0.46
C MET A 1 -13.13 -12.93 -0.85
N PRO A 2 -12.51 -12.15 0.01
CA PRO A 2 -12.05 -10.83 -0.40
C PRO A 2 -10.96 -11.00 -1.45
N ASN A 3 -10.97 -10.14 -2.47
CA ASN A 3 -9.90 -10.15 -3.44
C ASN A 3 -8.68 -9.38 -2.92
N ALA A 4 -7.57 -9.41 -3.67
CA ALA A 4 -6.30 -8.87 -3.20
C ALA A 4 -6.39 -7.39 -2.83
N HIS A 5 -7.10 -6.58 -3.64
CA HIS A 5 -7.20 -5.16 -3.35
C HIS A 5 -8.05 -4.85 -2.12
N ASP A 6 -9.06 -5.67 -1.81
CA ASP A 6 -9.87 -5.50 -0.59
C ASP A 6 -9.02 -5.68 0.66
N VAL A 7 -8.15 -6.70 0.69
CA VAL A 7 -7.23 -6.94 1.79
C VAL A 7 -6.29 -5.75 1.97
N LEU A 8 -5.74 -5.24 0.88
CA LEU A 8 -4.81 -4.11 0.91
C LEU A 8 -5.48 -2.83 1.38
N PHE A 9 -6.69 -2.53 0.90
CA PHE A 9 -7.45 -1.37 1.36
C PHE A 9 -7.73 -1.42 2.85
N ARG A 10 -8.19 -2.58 3.33
CA ARG A 10 -8.50 -2.76 4.75
C ARG A 10 -7.24 -2.60 5.60
N THR A 11 -6.13 -3.19 5.16
CA THR A 11 -4.87 -3.12 5.89
C THR A 11 -4.35 -1.69 5.97
N LEU A 12 -4.40 -0.95 4.87
CA LEU A 12 -3.89 0.41 4.80
C LEU A 12 -4.88 1.48 5.26
N ALA A 13 -6.10 1.08 5.66
CA ALA A 13 -7.09 2.02 6.19
C ALA A 13 -6.69 2.58 7.55
N ASP A 14 -5.96 1.82 8.36
CA ASP A 14 -5.46 2.31 9.66
C ASP A 14 -4.32 3.31 9.41
N PRO A 15 -4.44 4.58 9.89
CA PRO A 15 -3.44 5.59 9.59
C PRO A 15 -2.06 5.29 10.14
N THR A 16 -1.97 4.71 11.34
CA THR A 16 -0.69 4.37 11.97
C THR A 16 0.00 3.25 11.18
N ARG A 17 -0.76 2.23 10.83
CA ARG A 17 -0.23 1.10 10.05
C ARG A 17 0.22 1.56 8.67
N ARG A 18 -0.58 2.42 8.01
CA ARG A 18 -0.21 2.99 6.73
C ARG A 18 1.06 3.83 6.82
N ALA A 19 1.21 4.64 7.88
CA ALA A 19 2.40 5.46 8.10
C ALA A 19 3.65 4.59 8.26
N ILE A 20 3.56 3.48 8.98
CA ILE A 20 4.66 2.53 9.13
C ILE A 20 5.06 1.96 7.77
N PHE A 21 4.10 1.54 6.97
CA PHE A 21 4.36 1.02 5.63
C PHE A 21 4.99 2.08 4.72
N GLU A 22 4.45 3.30 4.73
CA GLU A 22 5.00 4.40 3.93
C GLU A 22 6.45 4.69 4.30
N ARG A 23 6.77 4.63 5.58
CA ARG A 23 8.13 4.85 6.04
C ARG A 23 9.09 3.77 5.52
N LEU A 24 8.66 2.53 5.52
CA LEU A 24 9.45 1.44 4.95
C LEU A 24 9.67 1.64 3.45
N CYS A 25 8.68 2.17 2.75
CA CYS A 25 8.83 2.48 1.33
C CYS A 25 9.83 3.59 1.06
N ARG A 26 9.83 4.62 1.91
CA ARG A 26 10.68 5.81 1.70
C ARG A 26 12.11 5.63 2.20
N GLU A 27 12.27 4.98 3.35
CA GLU A 27 13.56 4.90 4.03
C GLU A 27 14.24 3.54 3.88
N GLY A 28 13.54 2.55 3.31
CA GLY A 28 14.07 1.20 3.19
C GLY A 28 13.93 0.38 4.46
N GLU A 29 14.73 -0.66 4.57
CA GLU A 29 14.65 -1.61 5.68
C GLU A 29 14.88 -0.93 7.03
N GLN A 30 14.02 -1.25 8.02
CA GLN A 30 14.06 -0.69 9.36
C GLN A 30 13.88 -1.79 10.40
N THR A 31 14.50 -1.59 11.56
CA THR A 31 14.24 -2.45 12.71
C THR A 31 12.95 -2.02 13.41
N VAL A 32 12.39 -2.93 14.24
CA VAL A 32 11.21 -2.60 15.06
C VAL A 32 11.52 -1.41 15.98
N GLY A 33 12.71 -1.36 16.55
CA GLY A 33 13.13 -0.25 17.42
C GLY A 33 13.13 1.09 16.69
N ALA A 34 13.69 1.13 15.47
CA ALA A 34 13.72 2.34 14.67
C ALA A 34 12.31 2.80 14.29
N LEU A 35 11.43 1.86 13.93
CA LEU A 35 10.05 2.19 13.63
C LEU A 35 9.29 2.71 14.86
N THR A 36 9.52 2.08 16.02
CA THR A 36 8.86 2.47 17.27
C THR A 36 9.25 3.89 17.68
N ALA A 37 10.51 4.26 17.48
CA ALA A 37 11.02 5.57 17.89
C ALA A 37 10.26 6.74 17.25
N GLN A 38 9.65 6.54 16.09
CA GLN A 38 8.95 7.60 15.35
C GLN A 38 7.47 7.33 15.16
N ALA A 39 6.95 6.18 15.66
CA ALA A 39 5.57 5.80 15.39
C ALA A 39 4.55 6.50 16.28
N GLY A 40 4.99 7.06 17.41
CA GLY A 40 4.08 7.67 18.39
C GLY A 40 3.21 6.68 19.15
N VAL A 41 3.49 5.39 19.02
CA VAL A 41 2.80 4.30 19.73
C VAL A 41 3.83 3.35 20.31
N SER A 42 3.39 2.44 21.19
CA SER A 42 4.29 1.50 21.88
C SER A 42 4.87 0.46 20.92
N GLN A 43 5.98 -0.15 21.34
CA GLN A 43 6.60 -1.23 20.58
C GLN A 43 5.65 -2.42 20.37
N PRO A 44 4.86 -2.88 21.36
CA PRO A 44 3.89 -3.93 21.11
C PRO A 44 2.86 -3.53 20.04
N ALA A 45 2.43 -2.27 20.01
CA ALA A 45 1.51 -1.79 18.97
C ALA A 45 2.17 -1.81 17.59
N VAL A 46 3.42 -1.36 17.47
CA VAL A 46 4.18 -1.41 16.21
C VAL A 46 4.32 -2.85 15.75
N SER A 47 4.68 -3.76 16.64
CA SER A 47 4.83 -5.18 16.31
C SER A 47 3.51 -5.77 15.79
N LYS A 48 2.39 -5.39 16.38
CA LYS A 48 1.06 -5.83 15.94
C LYS A 48 0.76 -5.31 14.53
N HIS A 49 1.04 -4.04 14.27
CA HIS A 49 0.83 -3.46 12.94
C HIS A 49 1.71 -4.15 11.90
N LEU A 50 2.96 -4.44 12.22
CA LEU A 50 3.87 -5.14 11.32
C LEU A 50 3.41 -6.57 11.03
N ALA A 51 2.85 -7.27 12.02
CA ALA A 51 2.30 -8.60 11.81
C ALA A 51 1.13 -8.58 10.83
N ILE A 52 0.26 -7.58 10.94
CA ILE A 52 -0.87 -7.41 10.02
C ILE A 52 -0.38 -7.07 8.61
N LEU A 53 0.60 -6.18 8.49
CA LEU A 53 1.21 -5.84 7.21
C LEU A 53 1.87 -7.06 6.56
N LYS A 54 2.56 -7.86 7.35
CA LYS A 54 3.19 -9.09 6.86
C LYS A 54 2.16 -10.10 6.38
N GLN A 55 1.09 -10.29 7.13
CA GLN A 55 0.01 -11.21 6.76
C GLN A 55 -0.67 -10.78 5.46
N ALA A 56 -0.78 -9.48 5.22
CA ALA A 56 -1.34 -8.93 3.98
C ALA A 56 -0.35 -8.96 2.81
N GLY A 57 0.89 -9.36 3.04
CA GLY A 57 1.91 -9.44 1.99
C GLY A 57 2.57 -8.11 1.65
N LEU A 58 2.37 -7.07 2.48
CA LEU A 58 2.91 -5.73 2.22
C LEU A 58 4.34 -5.55 2.73
N VAL A 59 4.76 -6.34 3.71
CA VAL A 59 6.12 -6.30 4.25
C VAL A 59 6.65 -7.72 4.39
N ARG A 60 7.96 -7.83 4.42
CA ARG A 60 8.66 -9.06 4.79
C ARG A 60 9.62 -8.74 5.92
N ASP A 61 9.98 -9.77 6.68
CA ASP A 61 10.91 -9.63 7.76
C ASP A 61 12.16 -10.48 7.52
N ARG A 62 13.22 -10.10 8.21
CA ARG A 62 14.49 -10.78 8.18
C ARG A 62 15.05 -10.74 9.59
N HIS A 63 15.50 -11.88 10.09
CA HIS A 63 16.11 -11.97 11.41
C HIS A 63 17.62 -11.94 11.28
N GLU A 64 18.25 -11.08 12.07
CA GLU A 64 19.70 -10.98 12.13
C GLU A 64 20.09 -10.81 13.59
N GLY A 65 20.68 -11.87 14.18
CA GLY A 65 20.97 -11.90 15.59
C GLY A 65 19.68 -11.77 16.42
N ARG A 66 19.63 -10.76 17.30
CA ARG A 66 18.45 -10.51 18.15
C ARG A 66 17.49 -9.49 17.54
N GLN A 67 17.82 -8.98 16.35
CA GLN A 67 17.01 -7.95 15.72
C GLN A 67 16.20 -8.53 14.58
N THR A 68 15.00 -7.99 14.43
CA THR A 68 14.16 -8.25 13.27
C THR A 68 14.11 -7.00 12.41
N HIS A 69 14.40 -7.15 11.14
CA HIS A 69 14.38 -6.08 10.15
C HIS A 69 13.17 -6.27 9.25
N TYR A 70 12.47 -5.19 8.97
CA TYR A 70 11.30 -5.20 8.09
C TYR A 70 11.58 -4.38 6.84
N SER A 71 11.08 -4.84 5.71
CA SER A 71 11.17 -4.09 4.45
C SER A 71 9.84 -4.17 3.70
N ALA A 72 9.56 -3.14 2.91
CA ALA A 72 8.35 -3.09 2.10
C ALA A 72 8.46 -4.06 0.92
N ARG A 73 7.34 -4.70 0.59
CA ARG A 73 7.20 -5.50 -0.63
C ARG A 73 6.40 -4.69 -1.63
N LEU A 74 7.07 -3.86 -2.41
CA LEU A 74 6.42 -2.91 -3.31
C LEU A 74 5.56 -3.60 -4.38
N GLY A 75 5.95 -4.82 -4.78
CA GLY A 75 5.15 -5.61 -5.71
C GLY A 75 3.75 -5.92 -5.21
N ALA A 76 3.54 -5.91 -3.89
CA ALA A 76 2.22 -6.14 -3.31
C ALA A 76 1.23 -5.03 -3.66
N LEU A 77 1.70 -3.84 -4.02
CA LEU A 77 0.83 -2.73 -4.44
C LEU A 77 0.26 -2.90 -5.85
N ALA A 78 0.73 -3.91 -6.59
CA ALA A 78 0.28 -4.13 -7.97
C ALA A 78 -1.25 -4.26 -8.06
N ALA A 79 -1.89 -4.94 -7.10
CA ALA A 79 -3.35 -5.09 -7.08
C ALA A 79 -4.06 -3.75 -6.92
N LEU A 80 -3.51 -2.82 -6.13
CA LEU A 80 -4.06 -1.47 -6.00
C LEU A 80 -3.83 -0.65 -7.26
N MET A 81 -2.67 -0.80 -7.88
CA MET A 81 -2.37 -0.13 -9.15
C MET A 81 -3.33 -0.59 -10.24
N ASP A 82 -3.60 -1.89 -10.31
CA ASP A 82 -4.54 -2.45 -11.26
C ASP A 82 -5.95 -1.93 -11.02
N TRP A 83 -6.38 -1.91 -9.76
CA TRP A 83 -7.68 -1.36 -9.39
C TRP A 83 -7.79 0.13 -9.80
N ALA A 84 -6.77 0.92 -9.48
CA ALA A 84 -6.76 2.34 -9.82
C ALA A 84 -6.77 2.55 -11.34
N SER A 85 -6.01 1.73 -12.07
CA SER A 85 -5.97 1.76 -13.52
C SER A 85 -7.33 1.45 -14.13
N ASP A 86 -8.04 0.44 -13.59
CA ASP A 86 -9.38 0.11 -14.03
C ASP A 86 -10.34 1.27 -13.82
N MET A 87 -10.27 1.92 -12.66
CA MET A 87 -11.14 3.06 -12.34
C MET A 87 -10.84 4.25 -13.26
N THR A 88 -9.58 4.57 -13.47
CA THR A 88 -9.19 5.65 -14.38
C THR A 88 -9.51 5.31 -15.82
N GLY A 89 -9.45 4.04 -16.19
CA GLY A 89 -9.81 3.56 -17.52
C GLY A 89 -11.26 3.86 -17.90
N PHE A 90 -12.19 3.72 -16.96
CA PHE A 90 -13.58 4.09 -17.17
C PHE A 90 -13.71 5.57 -17.54
N TRP A 91 -13.03 6.45 -16.81
CA TRP A 91 -13.06 7.89 -17.08
C TRP A 91 -12.39 8.22 -18.40
N GLN A 92 -11.29 7.57 -18.72
CA GLN A 92 -10.57 7.77 -19.98
C GLN A 92 -11.48 7.45 -21.16
N ASN A 93 -12.19 6.34 -21.12
CA ASN A 93 -13.11 5.94 -22.17
C ASN A 93 -14.23 6.96 -22.34
N ARG A 94 -14.76 7.51 -21.25
CA ARG A 94 -15.80 8.54 -21.30
C ARG A 94 -15.28 9.83 -21.93
N PHE A 95 -14.07 10.25 -21.62
CA PHE A 95 -13.45 11.42 -22.23
C PHE A 95 -13.22 11.20 -23.71
N ASP A 96 -12.76 10.02 -24.11
CA ASP A 96 -12.56 9.67 -25.51
C ASP A 96 -13.89 9.70 -26.28
N ASP A 97 -14.94 9.15 -25.69
CA ASP A 97 -16.28 9.16 -26.30
C ASP A 97 -16.79 10.58 -26.49
N LEU A 98 -16.61 11.45 -25.51
CA LEU A 98 -17.00 12.85 -25.58
C LEU A 98 -16.21 13.58 -26.67
N GLU A 99 -14.91 13.36 -26.73
CA GLU A 99 -14.03 13.96 -27.74
C GLU A 99 -14.48 13.54 -29.16
N ASN A 100 -14.78 12.26 -29.35
CA ASN A 100 -15.25 11.75 -30.62
C ASN A 100 -16.59 12.36 -31.01
N LEU A 101 -17.49 12.53 -30.04
CA LEU A 101 -18.77 13.17 -30.29
C LEU A 101 -18.59 14.64 -30.74
N LEU A 102 -17.72 15.37 -30.04
CA LEU A 102 -17.42 16.77 -30.39
C LEU A 102 -16.81 16.89 -31.80
N LYS A 103 -15.92 15.97 -32.15
CA LYS A 103 -15.34 15.95 -33.50
C LYS A 103 -16.40 15.73 -34.60
N ARG A 104 -17.38 14.85 -34.31
CA ARG A 104 -18.47 14.60 -35.25
C ARG A 104 -19.37 15.83 -35.42
N MET A 105 -19.54 16.62 -34.37
CA MET A 105 -20.36 17.82 -34.41
C MET A 105 -19.72 18.95 -35.23
N ASP A 106 -18.41 18.95 -35.36
CA ASP A 106 -17.66 19.96 -36.12
C ASP A 106 -17.59 19.69 -37.62
N GLN A 107 -18.15 18.58 -38.07
CA GLN A 107 -18.15 18.21 -39.51
C GLN A 107 -19.40 18.66 -40.25
#